data_a611cc9d57bab8849f90b5b1b2204acc
#
_entry.id   a611cc9d57bab8849f90b5b1b2204acc
#
_cell.length_a   1.000
_cell.length_b   1.000
_cell.length_c   1.000
_cell.angle_alpha   90.00
_cell.angle_beta   90.00
_cell.angle_gamma   90.00
#
_symmetry.space_group_name_H-M   'P 1'
#
loop_
_entity.id
_entity.type
_entity.pdbx_description
1 polymer ?
#
loop_
_entity_poly.entity_id
_entity_poly.type
_entity_poly.pdbx_seq_one_letter_code
_entity_poly.pdbx_strand_id
1 'polypeptide(L)'
;MGYEAGEGIWGGGLHVSLEVQELGSKVAQCADRAEEVLAGFHDIQLASWESPAGEAYRNSVGLQAVAVRIALDRIREATAAVAAHARAALTSECSPDGRL
;
A
#
# COMPACT_ATOMS: atom_id res chain seq x y z
N MET A 1 5.34 23.57 23.21
CA MET A 1 5.58 22.12 23.31
C MET A 1 4.62 21.43 24.21
N GLY A 2 4.48 21.92 25.45
CA GLY A 2 3.56 21.28 26.36
C GLY A 2 2.13 21.28 25.87
N TYR A 3 1.71 22.34 25.23
CA TYR A 3 0.37 22.41 24.74
C TYR A 3 0.13 21.39 23.62
N GLU A 4 1.18 21.09 22.88
CA GLU A 4 1.06 20.07 21.83
C GLU A 4 0.80 18.71 22.43
N ALA A 5 1.48 18.42 23.53
CA ALA A 5 1.22 17.17 24.22
C ALA A 5 -0.21 17.10 24.69
N GLY A 6 -0.74 18.22 25.19
CA GLY A 6 -2.13 18.24 25.60
C GLY A 6 -3.09 18.00 24.46
N GLU A 7 -2.82 18.61 23.33
CA GLU A 7 -3.64 18.36 22.15
C GLU A 7 -3.54 16.91 21.71
N GLY A 8 -2.36 16.34 21.80
CA GLY A 8 -2.17 14.95 21.45
C GLY A 8 -3.03 14.02 22.28
N ILE A 9 -3.20 14.34 23.56
CA ILE A 9 -4.02 13.53 24.44
C ILE A 9 -5.47 13.54 23.97
N TRP A 10 -5.98 14.72 23.63
CA TRP A 10 -7.42 14.83 23.30
C TRP A 10 -7.73 14.51 21.86
N GLY A 11 -6.95 15.01 20.93
CA GLY A 11 -7.22 14.82 19.52
C GLY A 11 -6.31 13.83 18.84
N GLY A 12 -5.34 13.29 19.58
CA GLY A 12 -4.30 12.48 18.97
C GLY A 12 -4.82 11.25 18.27
N GLY A 13 -5.79 10.57 18.86
CA GLY A 13 -6.32 9.36 18.25
C GLY A 13 -7.00 9.64 16.92
N LEU A 14 -7.85 10.67 16.88
CA LEU A 14 -8.53 11.03 15.66
C LEU A 14 -7.55 11.55 14.61
N HIS A 15 -6.62 12.39 15.02
CA HIS A 15 -5.64 12.95 14.12
C HIS A 15 -4.77 11.86 13.49
N VAL A 16 -4.30 10.93 14.31
CA VAL A 16 -3.50 9.81 13.82
C VAL A 16 -4.32 8.95 12.87
N SER A 17 -5.59 8.74 13.19
CA SER A 17 -6.46 7.95 12.32
C SER A 17 -6.64 8.60 10.95
N LEU A 18 -6.79 9.94 10.92
CA LEU A 18 -6.91 10.65 9.66
C LEU A 18 -5.61 10.58 8.86
N GLU A 19 -4.47 10.71 9.54
CA GLU A 19 -3.18 10.60 8.87
C GLU A 19 -2.99 9.20 8.30
N VAL A 20 -3.40 8.18 9.03
CA VAL A 20 -3.29 6.80 8.55
C VAL A 20 -4.19 6.60 7.34
N GLN A 21 -5.39 7.17 7.37
CA GLN A 21 -6.29 7.06 6.23
C GLN A 21 -5.72 7.77 5.00
N GLU A 22 -5.12 8.92 5.19
CA GLU A 22 -4.50 9.65 4.10
C GLU A 22 -3.32 8.89 3.53
N LEU A 23 -2.50 8.32 4.40
CA LEU A 23 -1.38 7.50 3.96
C LEU A 23 -1.88 6.27 3.22
N GLY A 24 -2.93 5.64 3.73
CA GLY A 24 -3.53 4.49 3.07
C GLY A 24 -4.02 4.82 1.67
N SER A 25 -4.61 6.01 1.51
CA SER A 25 -5.06 6.45 0.20
C SER A 25 -3.89 6.61 -0.77
N LYS A 26 -2.78 7.18 -0.30
CA LYS A 26 -1.60 7.34 -1.14
C LYS A 26 -0.98 6.00 -1.51
N VAL A 27 -0.97 5.06 -0.57
CA VAL A 27 -0.46 3.72 -0.84
C VAL A 27 -1.35 3.01 -1.85
N ALA A 28 -2.67 3.18 -1.74
CA ALA A 28 -3.58 2.60 -2.71
C ALA A 28 -3.34 3.16 -4.11
N GLN A 29 -3.06 4.45 -4.23
CA GLN A 29 -2.72 5.04 -5.52
C GLN A 29 -1.43 4.45 -6.08
N CYS A 30 -0.44 4.22 -5.23
CA CYS A 30 0.79 3.56 -5.65
C CYS A 30 0.53 2.15 -6.14
N ALA A 31 -0.35 1.42 -5.47
CA ALA A 31 -0.73 0.08 -5.87
C ALA A 31 -1.39 0.10 -7.24
N ASP A 32 -2.28 1.07 -7.48
CA ASP A 32 -2.93 1.21 -8.78
C ASP A 32 -1.93 1.47 -9.89
N ARG A 33 -0.94 2.32 -9.63
CA ARG A 33 0.10 2.58 -10.61
C ARG A 33 0.96 1.35 -10.87
N ALA A 34 1.23 0.58 -9.83
CA ALA A 34 1.98 -0.66 -9.99
C ALA A 34 1.20 -1.65 -10.86
N GLU A 35 -0.11 -1.70 -10.73
CA GLU A 35 -0.93 -2.54 -11.59
C GLU A 35 -0.87 -2.09 -13.04
N GLU A 36 -0.87 -0.77 -13.28
CA GLU A 36 -0.73 -0.25 -14.63
C GLU A 36 0.62 -0.63 -15.24
N VAL A 37 1.69 -0.56 -14.43
CA VAL A 37 3.02 -0.96 -14.87
C VAL A 37 3.03 -2.45 -15.21
N LEU A 38 2.40 -3.27 -14.36
CA LEU A 38 2.31 -4.71 -14.63
C LEU A 38 1.57 -4.99 -15.93
N ALA A 39 0.49 -4.27 -16.20
CA ALA A 39 -0.23 -4.43 -17.44
C ALA A 39 0.65 -4.08 -18.64
N GLY A 40 1.44 -3.01 -18.52
CA GLY A 40 2.38 -2.63 -19.55
C GLY A 40 3.46 -3.69 -19.78
N PHE A 41 3.98 -4.27 -18.71
CA PHE A 41 4.95 -5.37 -18.82
C PHE A 41 4.32 -6.57 -19.50
N HIS A 42 3.08 -6.87 -19.18
CA HIS A 42 2.37 -7.99 -19.77
C HIS A 42 2.20 -7.79 -21.27
N ASP A 43 1.85 -6.57 -21.69
CA ASP A 43 1.72 -6.24 -23.12
C ASP A 43 3.06 -6.43 -23.85
N ILE A 44 4.16 -6.04 -23.22
CA ILE A 44 5.49 -6.22 -23.77
C ILE A 44 5.79 -7.71 -23.94
N GLN A 45 5.41 -8.52 -22.95
CA GLN A 45 5.65 -9.96 -23.01
C GLN A 45 4.83 -10.63 -24.11
N LEU A 46 3.64 -10.09 -24.40
CA LEU A 46 2.80 -10.64 -25.46
C LEU A 46 3.26 -10.22 -26.84
N ALA A 47 4.09 -9.18 -26.94
CA ALA A 47 4.59 -8.74 -28.22
C ALA A 47 5.52 -9.79 -28.81
N SER A 48 5.59 -9.85 -30.15
CA SER A 48 6.42 -10.81 -30.83
C SER A 48 7.84 -10.30 -30.88
N TRP A 49 8.75 -11.02 -30.20
CA TRP A 49 10.17 -10.67 -30.16
C TRP A 49 10.95 -11.82 -30.79
N GLU A 50 11.40 -11.62 -32.02
CA GLU A 50 12.00 -12.72 -32.78
C GLU A 50 13.51 -12.70 -32.75
N SER A 51 14.12 -11.62 -32.33
CA SER A 51 15.58 -11.55 -32.25
C SER A 51 16.06 -12.03 -30.88
N PRO A 52 17.31 -12.52 -30.78
CA PRO A 52 17.85 -12.88 -29.46
C PRO A 52 17.82 -11.73 -28.47
N ALA A 53 18.09 -10.51 -28.94
CA ALA A 53 18.03 -9.34 -28.07
C ALA A 53 16.59 -9.08 -27.60
N GLY A 54 15.62 -9.26 -28.48
CA GLY A 54 14.21 -9.10 -28.13
C GLY A 54 13.77 -10.15 -27.13
N GLU A 55 14.21 -11.40 -27.29
CA GLU A 55 13.91 -12.44 -26.33
C GLU A 55 14.51 -12.14 -24.96
N ALA A 56 15.76 -11.67 -24.93
CA ALA A 56 16.42 -11.30 -23.70
C ALA A 56 15.67 -10.16 -23.02
N TYR A 57 15.21 -9.19 -23.80
CA TYR A 57 14.44 -8.06 -23.26
C TYR A 57 13.13 -8.56 -22.64
N ARG A 58 12.42 -9.43 -23.35
CA ARG A 58 11.16 -9.98 -22.85
C ARG A 58 11.38 -10.75 -21.56
N ASN A 59 12.46 -11.53 -21.49
CA ASN A 59 12.77 -12.27 -20.27
C ASN A 59 13.07 -11.33 -19.11
N SER A 60 13.82 -10.26 -19.37
CA SER A 60 14.13 -9.27 -18.36
C SER A 60 12.87 -8.59 -17.86
N VAL A 61 11.96 -8.22 -18.76
CA VAL A 61 10.68 -7.65 -18.40
C VAL A 61 9.87 -8.62 -17.55
N GLY A 62 9.92 -9.92 -17.90
CA GLY A 62 9.24 -10.94 -17.12
C GLY A 62 9.73 -11.00 -15.68
N LEU A 63 11.04 -10.93 -15.47
CA LEU A 63 11.60 -10.90 -14.12
C LEU A 63 11.18 -9.66 -13.37
N GLN A 64 11.18 -8.52 -14.04
CA GLN A 64 10.73 -7.28 -13.43
C GLN A 64 9.24 -7.35 -13.05
N ALA A 65 8.44 -7.95 -13.90
CA ALA A 65 7.01 -8.10 -13.62
C ALA A 65 6.78 -8.94 -12.37
N VAL A 66 7.55 -10.01 -12.19
CA VAL A 66 7.45 -10.82 -10.98
C VAL A 66 7.81 -10.00 -9.76
N ALA A 67 8.89 -9.22 -9.84
CA ALA A 67 9.33 -8.39 -8.71
C ALA A 67 8.27 -7.36 -8.36
N VAL A 68 7.66 -6.71 -9.36
CA VAL A 68 6.61 -5.72 -9.14
C VAL A 68 5.39 -6.38 -8.54
N ARG A 69 5.03 -7.59 -8.98
CA ARG A 69 3.89 -8.32 -8.44
C ARG A 69 4.10 -8.62 -6.96
N ILE A 70 5.28 -9.09 -6.59
CA ILE A 70 5.59 -9.39 -5.20
C ILE A 70 5.51 -8.12 -4.37
N ALA A 71 6.07 -7.03 -4.87
CA ALA A 71 6.02 -5.75 -4.15
C ALA A 71 4.58 -5.27 -3.99
N LEU A 72 3.76 -5.41 -5.01
CA LEU A 72 2.36 -5.02 -4.98
C LEU A 72 1.59 -5.83 -3.93
N ASP A 73 1.81 -7.14 -3.90
CA ASP A 73 1.15 -7.99 -2.92
C ASP A 73 1.53 -7.59 -1.50
N ARG A 74 2.80 -7.27 -1.28
CA ARG A 74 3.26 -6.82 0.04
C ARG A 74 2.67 -5.49 0.43
N ILE A 75 2.54 -4.58 -0.53
CA ILE A 75 1.91 -3.29 -0.28
C ILE A 75 0.46 -3.50 0.13
N ARG A 76 -0.26 -4.36 -0.55
CA ARG A 76 -1.65 -4.64 -0.24
C ARG A 76 -1.81 -5.29 1.12
N GLU A 77 -0.93 -6.22 1.45
CA GLU A 77 -0.94 -6.83 2.78
C GLU A 77 -0.68 -5.81 3.87
N ALA A 78 0.30 -4.93 3.65
CA ALA A 78 0.63 -3.90 4.63
C ALA A 78 -0.53 -2.92 4.78
N THR A 79 -1.16 -2.54 3.68
CA THR A 79 -2.31 -1.64 3.71
C THR A 79 -3.46 -2.24 4.50
N ALA A 80 -3.75 -3.52 4.27
CA ALA A 80 -4.81 -4.20 4.98
C ALA A 80 -4.50 -4.29 6.47
N ALA A 81 -3.24 -4.58 6.83
CA ALA A 81 -2.83 -4.68 8.22
C ALA A 81 -2.95 -3.33 8.92
N VAL A 82 -2.52 -2.26 8.27
CA VAL A 82 -2.62 -0.91 8.84
C VAL A 82 -4.07 -0.52 9.02
N ALA A 83 -4.91 -0.79 8.03
CA ALA A 83 -6.34 -0.47 8.12
C ALA A 83 -7.00 -1.25 9.26
N ALA A 84 -6.66 -2.52 9.41
CA ALA A 84 -7.21 -3.34 10.48
C ALA A 84 -6.77 -2.80 11.85
N HIS A 85 -5.51 -2.43 11.96
CA HIS A 85 -4.97 -1.89 13.20
C HIS A 85 -5.65 -0.57 13.55
N ALA A 86 -5.85 0.29 12.57
CA ALA A 86 -6.51 1.58 12.80
C ALA A 86 -7.95 1.38 13.26
N ARG A 87 -8.66 0.43 12.64
CA ARG A 87 -10.05 0.13 13.06
C ARG A 87 -10.09 -0.42 14.47
N ALA A 88 -9.16 -1.30 14.81
CA ALA A 88 -9.10 -1.87 16.15
C ALA A 88 -8.84 -0.78 17.19
N ALA A 89 -7.94 0.14 16.88
CA ALA A 89 -7.63 1.24 17.78
C ALA A 89 -8.86 2.14 18.00
N LEU A 90 -9.57 2.47 16.93
CA LEU A 90 -10.77 3.27 17.03
C LEU A 90 -11.87 2.56 17.82
N THR A 91 -12.07 1.29 17.56
CA THR A 91 -13.06 0.51 18.28
C THR A 91 -12.73 0.48 19.77
N SER A 92 -11.46 0.30 20.09
CA SER A 92 -11.04 0.27 21.49
C SER A 92 -11.31 1.60 22.18
N GLU A 93 -11.05 2.71 21.49
CA GLU A 93 -11.29 4.02 22.07
C GLU A 93 -12.76 4.33 22.23
N CYS A 94 -13.58 3.91 21.28
CA CYS A 94 -14.99 4.22 21.28
C CYS A 94 -15.81 3.29 22.17
N SER A 95 -15.28 2.15 22.56
CA SER A 95 -16.01 1.18 23.32
C SER A 95 -16.23 1.67 24.74
N PRO A 96 -17.47 1.68 25.24
CA PRO A 96 -17.70 2.01 26.64
C PRO A 96 -17.08 0.98 27.57
N ASP A 97 -16.87 -0.20 27.07
CA ASP A 97 -16.24 -1.27 27.83
C ASP A 97 -14.77 -1.41 27.50
N GLY A 98 -14.21 -0.40 26.87
CA GLY A 98 -12.80 -0.44 26.54
C GLY A 98 -11.92 -0.73 27.74
N ARG A 99 -12.38 -0.39 28.88
CA ARG A 99 -11.67 -0.68 30.11
C ARG A 99 -11.61 -2.16 30.40
N LEU A 100 -12.51 -2.86 29.87
CA LEU A 100 -12.53 -4.29 30.10
C LEU A 100 -11.52 -4.99 29.23
#